data_dafbcfef58c501d69ff1f07da41d4acd
#
_entry.id   dafbcfef58c501d69ff1f07da41d4acd
#
_cell.length_a   1.000
_cell.length_b   1.000
_cell.length_c   1.000
_cell.angle_alpha   90.00
_cell.angle_beta   90.00
_cell.angle_gamma   90.00
#
_symmetry.space_group_name_H-M   'P 1'
#
loop_
_entity.id
_entity.type
_entity.pdbx_description
1 polymer ?
#
loop_
_entity_poly.entity_id
_entity_poly.type
_entity_poly.pdbx_seq_one_letter_code
_entity_poly.pdbx_strand_id
1 'polypeptide(L)'
;GRTFVCNSMPLDKFKAVSKGFGVTINDVFVSCVSGTLRRLLQDMHYDADRHALVGGVPFAGVRPEGWQGLGNFATVDYCWLHSEIEDPVERLAASHQSAAAMKEHLKASVEAGADLNALLQVCPPWLISVIRWYINRQRGALGFFGNAALSNVPGPREPIYINRYKLDSWFSTGQVFDGSSVNMTMWSYCGSANLCILADEKVIPDGWLVYDYFVKELDQLVALLPDTQQDPQQAVSAT
;
A
#
# COMPACT_ATOMS: atom_id res chain seq x y z
N GLY A 1 -16.74 14.81 -3.76
CA GLY A 1 -15.43 15.43 -3.77
C GLY A 1 -14.31 14.45 -3.43
N ARG A 2 -13.08 14.92 -3.53
CA ARG A 2 -11.88 14.15 -3.23
C ARG A 2 -10.88 15.03 -2.49
N THR A 3 -10.26 14.47 -1.46
CA THR A 3 -9.09 15.06 -0.78
C THR A 3 -7.84 14.44 -1.37
N PHE A 4 -6.86 15.27 -1.69
CA PHE A 4 -5.61 14.84 -2.32
C PHE A 4 -4.41 15.47 -1.62
N VAL A 5 -3.46 14.63 -1.19
CA VAL A 5 -2.21 15.05 -0.55
C VAL A 5 -1.05 14.26 -1.12
N CYS A 6 0.04 14.95 -1.43
CA CYS A 6 1.31 14.34 -1.81
C CYS A 6 2.44 14.96 -0.99
N ASN A 7 3.28 14.13 -0.40
CA ASN A 7 4.46 14.60 0.28
C ASN A 7 5.57 13.53 0.29
N SER A 8 6.80 13.97 0.47
CA SER A 8 8.01 13.13 0.49
C SER A 8 8.51 12.95 1.91
N MET A 9 9.08 11.79 2.18
CA MET A 9 9.76 11.46 3.43
C MET A 9 11.04 10.64 3.15
N PRO A 10 12.01 10.58 4.08
CA PRO A 10 13.23 9.81 3.89
C PRO A 10 12.95 8.32 3.74
N LEU A 11 13.36 7.69 2.62
CA LEU A 11 13.26 6.26 2.40
C LEU A 11 14.11 5.46 3.41
N ASP A 12 15.14 6.08 3.96
CA ASP A 12 16.04 5.41 4.89
C ASP A 12 15.38 5.02 6.21
N LYS A 13 14.31 5.73 6.65
CA LYS A 13 13.48 5.31 7.78
C LYS A 13 12.84 3.95 7.52
N PHE A 14 12.27 3.73 6.32
CA PHE A 14 11.69 2.45 5.93
C PHE A 14 12.74 1.34 5.85
N LYS A 15 13.92 1.64 5.32
CA LYS A 15 15.03 0.67 5.25
C LYS A 15 15.52 0.29 6.65
N ALA A 16 15.62 1.25 7.57
CA ALA A 16 16.01 0.99 8.94
C ALA A 16 15.03 0.04 9.64
N VAL A 17 13.72 0.32 9.56
CA VAL A 17 12.67 -0.54 10.12
C VAL A 17 12.69 -1.92 9.45
N SER A 18 12.74 -1.96 8.11
CA SER A 18 12.80 -3.21 7.33
C SER A 18 13.97 -4.09 7.78
N LYS A 19 15.16 -3.50 7.92
CA LYS A 19 16.37 -4.21 8.35
C LYS A 19 16.31 -4.62 9.82
N GLY A 20 15.83 -3.72 10.69
CA GLY A 20 15.79 -3.94 12.14
C GLY A 20 14.84 -5.07 12.55
N PHE A 21 13.70 -5.18 11.88
CA PHE A 21 12.70 -6.22 12.14
C PHE A 21 12.75 -7.41 11.18
N GLY A 22 13.66 -7.41 10.18
CA GLY A 22 13.78 -8.52 9.23
C GLY A 22 12.61 -8.67 8.26
N VAL A 23 11.91 -7.57 7.94
CA VAL A 23 10.73 -7.52 7.08
C VAL A 23 11.02 -6.73 5.78
N THR A 24 10.09 -6.72 4.83
CA THR A 24 10.26 -5.94 3.60
C THR A 24 9.80 -4.48 3.78
N ILE A 25 10.28 -3.57 2.92
CA ILE A 25 9.78 -2.18 2.89
C ILE A 25 8.27 -2.15 2.64
N ASN A 26 7.75 -3.11 1.86
CA ASN A 26 6.31 -3.22 1.63
C ASN A 26 5.54 -3.56 2.91
N ASP A 27 6.06 -4.44 3.74
CA ASP A 27 5.42 -4.81 5.01
C ASP A 27 5.39 -3.60 5.96
N VAL A 28 6.47 -2.81 6.00
CA VAL A 28 6.53 -1.56 6.75
C VAL A 28 5.47 -0.57 6.24
N PHE A 29 5.36 -0.40 4.93
CA PHE A 29 4.34 0.46 4.31
C PHE A 29 2.92 0.02 4.69
N VAL A 30 2.61 -1.27 4.52
CA VAL A 30 1.29 -1.83 4.86
C VAL A 30 0.98 -1.67 6.34
N SER A 31 1.94 -1.93 7.22
CA SER A 31 1.78 -1.74 8.66
C SER A 31 1.53 -0.27 9.05
N CYS A 32 2.24 0.68 8.43
CA CYS A 32 1.99 2.11 8.64
C CYS A 32 0.60 2.53 8.15
N VAL A 33 0.15 2.01 6.99
CA VAL A 33 -1.22 2.24 6.52
C VAL A 33 -2.24 1.67 7.50
N SER A 34 -2.01 0.47 7.99
CA SER A 34 -2.87 -0.18 8.97
C SER A 34 -3.05 0.66 10.23
N GLY A 35 -1.96 1.11 10.84
CA GLY A 35 -1.99 1.98 12.02
C GLY A 35 -2.66 3.33 11.74
N THR A 36 -2.43 3.89 10.56
CA THR A 36 -3.11 5.11 10.09
C THR A 36 -4.62 4.95 10.07
N LEU A 37 -5.10 3.85 9.46
CA LEU A 37 -6.52 3.58 9.36
C LEU A 37 -7.14 3.25 10.73
N ARG A 38 -6.40 2.57 11.62
CA ARG A 38 -6.79 2.36 13.01
C ARG A 38 -7.08 3.70 13.71
N ARG A 39 -6.16 4.67 13.61
CA ARG A 39 -6.36 6.02 14.19
C ARG A 39 -7.56 6.72 13.61
N LEU A 40 -7.76 6.63 12.29
CA LEU A 40 -8.95 7.21 11.65
C LEU A 40 -10.25 6.57 12.14
N LEU A 41 -10.29 5.25 12.35
CA LEU A 41 -11.45 4.59 12.94
C LEU A 41 -11.73 5.10 14.35
N GLN A 42 -10.68 5.28 15.17
CA GLN A 42 -10.81 5.82 16.53
C GLN A 42 -11.35 7.26 16.53
N ASP A 43 -10.85 8.12 15.64
CA ASP A 43 -11.35 9.50 15.49
C ASP A 43 -12.82 9.54 15.04
N MET A 44 -13.23 8.57 14.23
CA MET A 44 -14.63 8.41 13.81
C MET A 44 -15.50 7.70 14.85
N HIS A 45 -14.95 7.45 16.05
CA HIS A 45 -15.61 6.75 17.15
C HIS A 45 -16.05 5.31 16.85
N TYR A 46 -15.37 4.65 15.90
CA TYR A 46 -15.51 3.21 15.69
C TYR A 46 -14.60 2.43 16.65
N ASP A 47 -15.06 1.25 17.05
CA ASP A 47 -14.27 0.29 17.82
C ASP A 47 -13.24 -0.37 16.90
N ALA A 48 -12.03 0.20 16.86
CA ALA A 48 -10.96 -0.28 15.97
C ALA A 48 -10.52 -1.71 16.31
N ASP A 49 -10.69 -2.16 17.54
CA ASP A 49 -10.27 -3.50 17.98
C ASP A 49 -11.18 -4.61 17.40
N ARG A 50 -12.37 -4.24 16.92
CA ARG A 50 -13.33 -5.16 16.30
C ARG A 50 -13.35 -5.13 14.79
N HIS A 51 -12.61 -4.23 14.17
CA HIS A 51 -12.68 -4.00 12.74
C HIS A 51 -11.35 -4.28 12.06
N ALA A 52 -11.16 -5.54 11.65
CA ALA A 52 -10.08 -5.90 10.75
C ALA A 52 -10.39 -5.35 9.34
N LEU A 53 -9.61 -4.36 8.90
CA LEU A 53 -9.74 -3.80 7.56
C LEU A 53 -8.99 -4.64 6.53
N VAL A 54 -9.45 -4.56 5.29
CA VAL A 54 -8.86 -5.25 4.14
C VAL A 54 -8.35 -4.22 3.14
N GLY A 55 -7.11 -4.37 2.72
CA GLY A 55 -6.48 -3.58 1.67
C GLY A 55 -6.42 -4.33 0.34
N GLY A 56 -6.80 -3.66 -0.74
CA GLY A 56 -6.57 -4.15 -2.09
C GLY A 56 -5.20 -3.70 -2.59
N VAL A 57 -4.36 -4.65 -2.96
CA VAL A 57 -2.99 -4.40 -3.44
C VAL A 57 -2.88 -4.80 -4.90
N PRO A 58 -2.60 -3.85 -5.81
CA PRO A 58 -2.36 -4.18 -7.21
C PRO A 58 -0.96 -4.79 -7.39
N PHE A 59 -0.88 -5.84 -8.18
CA PHE A 59 0.35 -6.50 -8.59
C PHE A 59 0.53 -6.47 -10.10
N ALA A 60 1.77 -6.51 -10.55
CA ALA A 60 2.06 -6.82 -11.94
C ALA A 60 1.62 -8.26 -12.23
N GLY A 61 0.67 -8.42 -13.14
CA GLY A 61 0.25 -9.72 -13.64
C GLY A 61 1.32 -10.36 -14.53
N VAL A 62 1.13 -11.65 -14.80
CA VAL A 62 2.02 -12.40 -15.70
C VAL A 62 1.72 -11.99 -17.13
N ARG A 63 2.74 -11.54 -17.85
CA ARG A 63 2.64 -11.30 -19.28
C ARG A 63 2.66 -12.66 -20.00
N PRO A 64 1.70 -12.94 -20.91
CA PRO A 64 1.73 -14.16 -21.70
C PRO A 64 3.05 -14.30 -22.47
N GLU A 65 3.57 -15.53 -22.55
CA GLU A 65 4.78 -15.81 -23.32
C GLU A 65 4.59 -15.42 -24.78
N GLY A 66 5.57 -14.73 -25.37
CA GLY A 66 5.51 -14.24 -26.74
C GLY A 66 4.66 -12.99 -26.97
N TRP A 67 4.07 -12.39 -25.92
CA TRP A 67 3.31 -11.15 -26.07
C TRP A 67 4.20 -9.96 -26.45
N GLN A 68 3.97 -9.38 -27.63
CA GLN A 68 4.71 -8.22 -28.15
C GLN A 68 3.88 -6.93 -28.15
N GLY A 69 2.60 -7.00 -27.78
CA GLY A 69 1.69 -5.85 -27.79
C GLY A 69 1.86 -4.95 -26.55
N LEU A 70 1.25 -3.77 -26.64
CA LEU A 70 1.01 -2.91 -25.49
C LEU A 70 -0.15 -3.49 -24.67
N GLY A 71 -0.05 -3.43 -23.34
CA GLY A 71 -1.10 -3.90 -22.46
C GLY A 71 -0.75 -3.62 -20.98
N ASN A 72 -1.79 -3.47 -20.18
CA ASN A 72 -1.66 -3.40 -18.74
C ASN A 72 -2.03 -4.77 -18.15
N PHE A 73 -1.01 -5.49 -17.70
CA PHE A 73 -1.19 -6.77 -17.01
C PHE A 73 -1.11 -6.51 -15.52
N ALA A 74 -2.24 -6.17 -14.94
CA ALA A 74 -2.35 -5.95 -13.50
C ALA A 74 -3.45 -6.85 -12.93
N THR A 75 -3.20 -7.38 -11.76
CA THR A 75 -4.19 -8.07 -10.93
C THR A 75 -4.26 -7.39 -9.58
N VAL A 76 -5.32 -7.67 -8.84
CA VAL A 76 -5.50 -7.16 -7.46
C VAL A 76 -5.66 -8.37 -6.57
N ASP A 77 -4.94 -8.39 -5.47
CA ASP A 77 -5.17 -9.32 -4.38
C ASP A 77 -5.42 -8.55 -3.08
N TYR A 78 -5.86 -9.25 -2.06
CA TYR A 78 -6.31 -8.64 -0.82
C TYR A 78 -5.41 -9.06 0.33
N CYS A 79 -5.06 -8.10 1.19
CA CYS A 79 -4.36 -8.38 2.43
C CYS A 79 -5.16 -7.88 3.64
N TRP A 80 -5.10 -8.62 4.72
CA TRP A 80 -5.57 -8.16 6.01
C TRP A 80 -4.64 -7.06 6.52
N LEU A 81 -5.22 -5.93 6.92
CA LEU A 81 -4.45 -4.79 7.40
C LEU A 81 -4.14 -4.87 8.89
N HIS A 82 -4.81 -5.79 9.61
CA HIS A 82 -4.62 -5.95 11.06
C HIS A 82 -4.77 -4.65 11.84
N SER A 83 -5.73 -3.82 11.41
CA SER A 83 -6.05 -2.54 12.07
C SER A 83 -6.61 -2.72 13.49
N GLU A 84 -7.02 -3.94 13.86
CA GLU A 84 -7.45 -4.33 15.19
C GLU A 84 -6.27 -4.46 16.18
N ILE A 85 -5.04 -4.64 15.70
CA ILE A 85 -3.85 -4.77 16.56
C ILE A 85 -3.35 -3.39 16.96
N GLU A 86 -3.27 -3.12 18.27
CA GLU A 86 -2.81 -1.83 18.80
C GLU A 86 -1.29 -1.71 18.74
N ASP A 87 -0.57 -2.75 19.17
CA ASP A 87 0.90 -2.73 19.20
C ASP A 87 1.50 -2.64 17.80
N PRO A 88 2.35 -1.63 17.49
CA PRO A 88 2.89 -1.43 16.15
C PRO A 88 3.85 -2.54 15.70
N VAL A 89 4.55 -3.21 16.64
CA VAL A 89 5.49 -4.29 16.31
C VAL A 89 4.72 -5.59 16.01
N GLU A 90 3.71 -5.90 16.82
CA GLU A 90 2.81 -7.03 16.58
C GLU A 90 2.05 -6.84 15.25
N ARG A 91 1.57 -5.62 14.99
CA ARG A 91 0.90 -5.27 13.73
C ARG A 91 1.84 -5.40 12.53
N LEU A 92 3.11 -5.01 12.66
CA LEU A 92 4.13 -5.19 11.61
C LEU A 92 4.38 -6.68 11.33
N ALA A 93 4.49 -7.50 12.37
CA ALA A 93 4.67 -8.94 12.24
C ALA A 93 3.47 -9.61 11.56
N ALA A 94 2.24 -9.24 11.95
CA ALA A 94 1.00 -9.72 11.34
C ALA A 94 0.89 -9.27 9.86
N SER A 95 1.26 -8.04 9.53
CA SER A 95 1.30 -7.53 8.16
C SER A 95 2.29 -8.31 7.30
N HIS A 96 3.45 -8.64 7.83
CA HIS A 96 4.45 -9.47 7.15
C HIS A 96 3.91 -10.88 6.84
N GLN A 97 3.26 -11.53 7.80
CA GLN A 97 2.65 -12.85 7.60
C GLN A 97 1.54 -12.82 6.54
N SER A 98 0.66 -11.82 6.59
CA SER A 98 -0.42 -11.65 5.60
C SER A 98 0.11 -11.37 4.20
N ALA A 99 1.18 -10.58 4.07
CA ALA A 99 1.83 -10.31 2.79
C ALA A 99 2.50 -11.56 2.21
N ALA A 100 3.07 -12.42 3.06
CA ALA A 100 3.63 -13.71 2.64
C ALA A 100 2.54 -14.66 2.14
N ALA A 101 1.46 -14.83 2.91
CA ALA A 101 0.31 -15.66 2.53
C ALA A 101 -0.34 -15.20 1.23
N MET A 102 -0.47 -13.90 1.03
CA MET A 102 -0.99 -13.31 -0.21
C MET A 102 -0.11 -13.65 -1.42
N LYS A 103 1.21 -13.58 -1.30
CA LYS A 103 2.14 -13.96 -2.38
C LYS A 103 2.03 -15.45 -2.74
N GLU A 104 1.89 -16.32 -1.75
CA GLU A 104 1.68 -17.76 -1.97
C GLU A 104 0.34 -18.02 -2.67
N HIS A 105 -0.73 -17.36 -2.24
CA HIS A 105 -2.04 -17.45 -2.89
C HIS A 105 -1.99 -16.99 -4.35
N LEU A 106 -1.34 -15.85 -4.62
CA LEU A 106 -1.18 -15.34 -5.98
C LEU A 106 -0.40 -16.32 -6.85
N LYS A 107 0.70 -16.89 -6.34
CA LYS A 107 1.48 -17.89 -7.06
C LYS A 107 0.66 -19.14 -7.38
N ALA A 108 -0.08 -19.67 -6.42
CA ALA A 108 -0.97 -20.82 -6.62
C ALA A 108 -2.08 -20.51 -7.63
N SER A 109 -2.65 -19.32 -7.62
CA SER A 109 -3.68 -18.89 -8.57
C SER A 109 -3.15 -18.82 -10.00
N VAL A 110 -1.93 -18.30 -10.17
CA VAL A 110 -1.25 -18.24 -11.48
C VAL A 110 -0.93 -19.65 -11.99
N GLU A 111 -0.40 -20.52 -11.13
CA GLU A 111 -0.11 -21.93 -11.48
C GLU A 111 -1.38 -22.72 -11.83
N ALA A 112 -2.50 -22.42 -11.18
CA ALA A 112 -3.81 -23.00 -11.50
C ALA A 112 -4.44 -22.45 -12.79
N GLY A 113 -3.79 -21.48 -13.46
CA GLY A 113 -4.33 -20.86 -14.68
C GLY A 113 -5.55 -19.97 -14.45
N ALA A 114 -5.78 -19.55 -13.21
CA ALA A 114 -6.85 -18.61 -12.87
C ALA A 114 -6.46 -17.20 -13.34
N ASP A 115 -6.73 -16.90 -14.61
CA ASP A 115 -6.49 -15.59 -15.20
C ASP A 115 -7.77 -14.76 -15.21
N LEU A 116 -7.91 -13.90 -14.20
CA LEU A 116 -9.01 -12.93 -14.13
C LEU A 116 -9.04 -12.01 -15.35
N ASN A 117 -7.88 -11.68 -15.92
CA ASN A 117 -7.80 -10.84 -17.12
C ASN A 117 -8.38 -11.58 -18.34
N ALA A 118 -8.09 -12.86 -18.49
CA ALA A 118 -8.68 -13.67 -19.55
C ALA A 118 -10.20 -13.75 -19.40
N LEU A 119 -10.70 -13.91 -18.18
CA LEU A 119 -12.14 -13.89 -17.90
C LEU A 119 -12.76 -12.53 -18.26
N LEU A 120 -12.13 -11.43 -17.86
CA LEU A 120 -12.62 -10.08 -18.16
C LEU A 120 -12.60 -9.76 -19.66
N GLN A 121 -11.66 -10.31 -20.43
CA GLN A 121 -11.59 -10.12 -21.89
C GLN A 121 -12.76 -10.76 -22.62
N VAL A 122 -13.28 -11.89 -22.13
CA VAL A 122 -14.44 -12.59 -22.74
C VAL A 122 -15.76 -12.13 -22.13
N CYS A 123 -15.72 -11.34 -21.06
CA CYS A 123 -16.90 -10.88 -20.35
C CYS A 123 -17.55 -9.69 -21.10
N PRO A 124 -18.80 -9.77 -21.51
CA PRO A 124 -19.47 -8.67 -22.19
C PRO A 124 -19.56 -7.44 -21.29
N PRO A 125 -19.36 -6.20 -21.80
CA PRO A 125 -19.40 -4.97 -20.99
C PRO A 125 -20.68 -4.78 -20.17
N TRP A 126 -21.83 -5.23 -20.70
CA TRP A 126 -23.09 -5.15 -19.99
C TRP A 126 -23.13 -6.04 -18.73
N LEU A 127 -22.48 -7.21 -18.77
CA LEU A 127 -22.40 -8.12 -17.62
C LEU A 127 -21.53 -7.52 -16.51
N ILE A 128 -20.40 -6.88 -16.86
CA ILE A 128 -19.57 -6.13 -15.91
C ILE A 128 -20.40 -5.02 -15.25
N SER A 129 -21.23 -4.32 -16.03
CA SER A 129 -22.11 -3.26 -15.51
C SER A 129 -23.16 -3.81 -14.54
N VAL A 130 -23.73 -4.98 -14.81
CA VAL A 130 -24.69 -5.65 -13.92
C VAL A 130 -24.02 -6.11 -12.63
N ILE A 131 -22.84 -6.72 -12.74
CA ILE A 131 -22.06 -7.17 -11.57
C ILE A 131 -21.72 -5.96 -10.68
N ARG A 132 -21.21 -4.87 -11.28
CA ARG A 132 -20.92 -3.64 -10.57
C ARG A 132 -22.17 -3.04 -9.90
N TRP A 133 -23.30 -2.99 -10.60
CA TRP A 133 -24.57 -2.53 -10.05
C TRP A 133 -25.00 -3.39 -8.86
N TYR A 134 -24.88 -4.72 -8.96
CA TYR A 134 -25.21 -5.64 -7.89
C TYR A 134 -24.31 -5.45 -6.67
N ILE A 135 -22.98 -5.39 -6.87
CA ILE A 135 -22.01 -5.17 -5.79
C ILE A 135 -22.29 -3.83 -5.08
N ASN A 136 -22.48 -2.75 -5.83
CA ASN A 136 -22.76 -1.43 -5.26
C ASN A 136 -24.08 -1.36 -4.50
N ARG A 137 -25.01 -2.28 -4.75
CA ARG A 137 -26.28 -2.37 -4.05
C ARG A 137 -26.18 -3.13 -2.72
N GLN A 138 -25.14 -3.93 -2.55
CA GLN A 138 -24.86 -4.64 -1.30
C GLN A 138 -24.26 -3.65 -0.29
N ARG A 139 -25.11 -3.08 0.57
CA ARG A 139 -24.65 -2.20 1.65
C ARG A 139 -23.72 -2.96 2.58
N GLY A 140 -22.49 -2.49 2.75
CA GLY A 140 -21.47 -3.13 3.57
C GLY A 140 -20.67 -4.23 2.86
N ALA A 141 -20.86 -4.45 1.56
CA ALA A 141 -19.95 -5.27 0.78
C ALA A 141 -18.59 -4.56 0.67
N LEU A 142 -17.51 -5.34 0.78
CA LEU A 142 -16.16 -4.85 0.47
C LEU A 142 -16.15 -4.33 -0.97
N GLY A 143 -15.63 -3.12 -1.16
CA GLY A 143 -15.39 -2.58 -2.49
C GLY A 143 -14.36 -3.43 -3.26
N PHE A 144 -14.22 -3.18 -4.57
CA PHE A 144 -13.26 -3.89 -5.42
C PHE A 144 -11.81 -3.84 -4.90
N PHE A 145 -11.45 -2.84 -4.10
CA PHE A 145 -10.14 -2.72 -3.43
C PHE A 145 -10.23 -2.87 -1.90
N GLY A 146 -11.21 -3.58 -1.39
CA GLY A 146 -11.42 -3.64 0.05
C GLY A 146 -11.79 -2.28 0.64
N ASN A 147 -11.34 -2.01 1.86
CA ASN A 147 -11.57 -0.74 2.56
C ASN A 147 -10.61 0.37 2.08
N ALA A 148 -9.42 -0.01 1.63
CA ALA A 148 -8.37 0.88 1.13
C ALA A 148 -7.64 0.26 -0.06
N ALA A 149 -7.27 1.08 -1.05
CA ALA A 149 -6.37 0.67 -2.12
C ALA A 149 -4.93 1.06 -1.76
N LEU A 150 -4.00 0.11 -1.85
CA LEU A 150 -2.61 0.28 -1.44
C LEU A 150 -1.67 -0.05 -2.58
N SER A 151 -0.69 0.81 -2.82
CA SER A 151 0.34 0.52 -3.82
C SER A 151 1.70 1.00 -3.33
N ASN A 152 2.68 0.12 -3.41
CA ASN A 152 4.07 0.47 -3.15
C ASN A 152 4.92 0.08 -4.35
N VAL A 153 5.50 1.09 -5.02
CA VAL A 153 6.24 0.90 -6.27
C VAL A 153 7.68 1.34 -6.09
N PRO A 154 8.64 0.41 -6.26
CA PRO A 154 10.05 0.79 -6.28
C PRO A 154 10.36 1.59 -7.55
N GLY A 155 10.84 2.80 -7.37
CA GLY A 155 11.26 3.66 -8.47
C GLY A 155 12.77 3.73 -8.65
N PRO A 156 13.24 4.55 -9.61
CA PRO A 156 14.64 4.71 -9.92
C PRO A 156 15.47 5.22 -8.74
N ARG A 157 16.66 4.64 -8.58
CA ARG A 157 17.63 5.05 -7.56
C ARG A 157 18.47 6.24 -8.01
N GLU A 158 18.57 6.43 -9.33
CA GLU A 158 19.31 7.52 -9.96
C GLU A 158 18.37 8.56 -10.52
N PRO A 159 18.80 9.84 -10.56
CA PRO A 159 17.99 10.92 -11.09
C PRO A 159 17.64 10.73 -12.57
N ILE A 160 16.38 10.94 -12.91
CA ILE A 160 15.91 11.00 -14.29
C ILE A 160 16.02 12.45 -14.78
N TYR A 161 16.42 12.61 -16.02
CA TYR A 161 16.48 13.89 -16.70
C TYR A 161 15.58 13.87 -17.94
N ILE A 162 14.82 14.95 -18.11
CA ILE A 162 14.07 15.23 -19.34
C ILE A 162 14.77 16.41 -19.99
N ASN A 163 15.55 16.15 -21.04
CA ASN A 163 16.51 17.09 -21.60
C ASN A 163 17.52 17.55 -20.51
N ARG A 164 17.53 18.87 -20.20
CA ARG A 164 18.38 19.47 -19.15
C ARG A 164 17.73 19.55 -17.76
N TYR A 165 16.46 19.18 -17.65
CA TYR A 165 15.72 19.31 -16.40
C TYR A 165 15.76 18.02 -15.62
N LYS A 166 16.25 18.10 -14.39
CA LYS A 166 16.22 17.00 -13.43
C LYS A 166 14.80 16.82 -12.90
N LEU A 167 14.32 15.59 -12.88
CA LEU A 167 13.12 15.25 -12.13
C LEU A 167 13.43 15.34 -10.63
N ASP A 168 12.73 16.19 -9.93
CA ASP A 168 12.95 16.42 -8.50
C ASP A 168 12.24 15.35 -7.64
N SER A 169 10.98 15.13 -7.90
CA SER A 169 10.16 14.14 -7.19
C SER A 169 9.17 13.47 -8.13
N TRP A 170 8.79 12.25 -7.80
CA TRP A 170 7.83 11.46 -8.56
C TRP A 170 6.70 11.01 -7.66
N PHE A 171 5.51 11.51 -7.93
CA PHE A 171 4.28 11.11 -7.24
C PHE A 171 3.35 10.41 -8.21
N SER A 172 2.67 9.38 -7.72
CA SER A 172 1.62 8.68 -8.44
C SER A 172 0.47 8.37 -7.51
N THR A 173 -0.73 8.33 -8.04
CA THR A 173 -1.92 7.98 -7.27
C THR A 173 -2.79 7.03 -8.07
N GLY A 174 -3.48 6.13 -7.36
CA GLY A 174 -4.53 5.30 -7.92
C GLY A 174 -5.91 5.94 -7.70
N GLN A 175 -6.93 5.25 -8.16
CA GLN A 175 -8.32 5.68 -8.02
C GLN A 175 -8.87 5.30 -6.65
N VAL A 176 -9.89 6.05 -6.20
CA VAL A 176 -10.80 5.64 -5.12
C VAL A 176 -12.04 5.02 -5.77
N PHE A 177 -12.36 3.81 -5.37
CA PHE A 177 -13.48 3.03 -5.91
C PHE A 177 -14.67 3.01 -4.96
N ASP A 178 -15.83 2.66 -5.49
CA ASP A 178 -17.02 2.46 -4.67
C ASP A 178 -16.74 1.36 -3.61
N GLY A 179 -17.00 1.68 -2.34
CA GLY A 179 -16.72 0.81 -1.20
C GLY A 179 -15.30 0.92 -0.62
N SER A 180 -14.39 1.68 -1.27
CA SER A 180 -13.07 2.00 -0.77
C SER A 180 -12.96 3.49 -0.51
N SER A 181 -12.56 3.88 0.70
CA SER A 181 -12.57 5.30 1.10
C SER A 181 -11.26 6.02 0.81
N VAL A 182 -10.17 5.29 0.60
CA VAL A 182 -8.84 5.87 0.45
C VAL A 182 -7.94 5.04 -0.46
N ASN A 183 -7.13 5.73 -1.24
CA ASN A 183 -5.98 5.17 -1.94
C ASN A 183 -4.70 5.78 -1.36
N MET A 184 -3.76 4.92 -0.96
CA MET A 184 -2.44 5.31 -0.50
C MET A 184 -1.39 4.67 -1.41
N THR A 185 -0.69 5.49 -2.17
CA THR A 185 0.33 5.04 -3.12
C THR A 185 1.68 5.65 -2.76
N MET A 186 2.67 4.81 -2.57
CA MET A 186 4.04 5.22 -2.30
C MET A 186 4.96 4.85 -3.46
N TRP A 187 5.75 5.81 -3.93
CA TRP A 187 6.83 5.61 -4.91
C TRP A 187 8.16 5.98 -4.30
N SER A 188 9.14 5.09 -4.40
CA SER A 188 10.50 5.48 -4.06
C SER A 188 11.20 6.16 -5.24
N TYR A 189 11.94 7.24 -4.98
CA TYR A 189 12.73 7.95 -5.99
C TYR A 189 13.93 8.62 -5.33
N CYS A 190 15.15 8.32 -5.80
CA CYS A 190 16.40 8.96 -5.37
C CYS A 190 16.55 9.11 -3.83
N GLY A 191 16.20 8.08 -3.07
CA GLY A 191 16.30 8.09 -1.60
C GLY A 191 15.09 8.66 -0.86
N SER A 192 14.07 9.12 -1.57
CA SER A 192 12.81 9.58 -1.02
C SER A 192 11.72 8.53 -1.18
N ALA A 193 10.83 8.45 -0.22
CA ALA A 193 9.55 7.77 -0.30
C ALA A 193 8.46 8.84 -0.52
N ASN A 194 7.83 8.82 -1.68
CA ASN A 194 6.87 9.83 -2.11
C ASN A 194 5.46 9.25 -1.95
N LEU A 195 4.76 9.67 -0.91
CA LEU A 195 3.43 9.20 -0.57
C LEU A 195 2.37 10.11 -1.18
N CYS A 196 1.44 9.51 -1.91
CA CYS A 196 0.20 10.13 -2.36
C CYS A 196 -0.98 9.51 -1.62
N ILE A 197 -1.89 10.36 -1.17
CA ILE A 197 -3.14 10.01 -0.52
C ILE A 197 -4.26 10.63 -1.33
N LEU A 198 -5.17 9.81 -1.83
CA LEU A 198 -6.42 10.24 -2.45
C LEU A 198 -7.57 9.62 -1.67
N ALA A 199 -8.46 10.45 -1.12
CA ALA A 199 -9.55 9.98 -0.29
C ALA A 199 -10.90 10.59 -0.68
N ASP A 200 -11.99 9.91 -0.29
CA ASP A 200 -13.34 10.49 -0.38
C ASP A 200 -13.49 11.56 0.71
N GLU A 201 -13.67 12.81 0.31
CA GLU A 201 -13.80 13.95 1.25
C GLU A 201 -14.95 13.83 2.23
N LYS A 202 -15.98 13.02 1.92
CA LYS A 202 -17.10 12.79 2.83
C LYS A 202 -16.74 11.89 3.99
N VAL A 203 -15.74 11.02 3.81
CA VAL A 203 -15.27 10.08 4.82
C VAL A 203 -14.00 10.61 5.48
N ILE A 204 -13.11 11.16 4.69
CA ILE A 204 -11.80 11.69 5.11
C ILE A 204 -11.68 13.12 4.56
N PRO A 205 -12.20 14.12 5.27
CA PRO A 205 -12.19 15.51 4.80
C PRO A 205 -10.80 16.13 4.81
N ASP A 206 -9.89 15.67 5.69
CA ASP A 206 -8.53 16.16 5.79
C ASP A 206 -7.50 15.06 5.45
N GLY A 207 -6.93 15.15 4.26
CA GLY A 207 -5.89 14.23 3.82
C GLY A 207 -4.55 14.45 4.54
N TRP A 208 -4.27 15.65 5.06
CA TRP A 208 -3.06 15.92 5.82
C TRP A 208 -3.06 15.21 7.17
N LEU A 209 -4.21 15.07 7.81
CA LEU A 209 -4.36 14.26 9.01
C LEU A 209 -3.94 12.80 8.76
N VAL A 210 -4.33 12.25 7.61
CA VAL A 210 -3.93 10.88 7.20
C VAL A 210 -2.42 10.79 7.01
N TYR A 211 -1.82 11.80 6.37
CA TYR A 211 -0.37 11.87 6.18
C TYR A 211 0.36 11.95 7.53
N ASP A 212 -0.10 12.78 8.44
CA ASP A 212 0.50 12.93 9.78
C ASP A 212 0.41 11.64 10.60
N TYR A 213 -0.70 10.91 10.49
CA TYR A 213 -0.84 9.61 11.13
C TYR A 213 0.12 8.58 10.54
N PHE A 214 0.29 8.58 9.22
CA PHE A 214 1.24 7.70 8.56
C PHE A 214 2.68 7.98 9.00
N VAL A 215 3.08 9.23 9.10
CA VAL A 215 4.40 9.63 9.60
C VAL A 215 4.59 9.21 11.06
N LYS A 216 3.57 9.40 11.91
CA LYS A 216 3.61 8.97 13.31
C LYS A 216 3.79 7.45 13.46
N GLU A 217 3.11 6.66 12.65
CA GLU A 217 3.24 5.19 12.66
C GLU A 217 4.68 4.78 12.27
N LEU A 218 5.24 5.39 11.22
CA LEU A 218 6.62 5.12 10.82
C LEU A 218 7.62 5.54 11.91
N ASP A 219 7.44 6.71 12.51
CA ASP A 219 8.33 7.20 13.57
C ASP A 219 8.25 6.35 14.84
N GLN A 220 7.08 5.80 15.17
CA GLN A 220 6.93 4.82 16.25
C GLN A 220 7.73 3.55 15.99
N LEU A 221 7.65 2.99 14.77
CA LEU A 221 8.43 1.80 14.41
C LEU A 221 9.94 2.09 14.44
N VAL A 222 10.38 3.28 14.01
CA VAL A 222 11.78 3.70 14.12
C VAL A 222 12.23 3.79 15.57
N ALA A 223 11.40 4.33 16.46
CA ALA A 223 11.72 4.45 17.90
C ALA A 223 11.79 3.10 18.62
N LEU A 224 11.13 2.07 18.08
CA LEU A 224 11.10 0.71 18.62
C LEU A 224 12.14 -0.23 17.99
N LEU A 225 13.06 0.32 17.18
CA LEU A 225 14.14 -0.49 16.61
C LEU A 225 14.98 -1.15 17.72
N PRO A 226 15.33 -2.44 17.58
CA PRO A 226 16.23 -3.11 18.50
C PRO A 226 17.60 -2.39 18.58
N ASP A 227 18.14 -2.25 19.77
CA ASP A 227 19.40 -1.53 20.05
C ASP A 227 20.64 -2.01 19.27
N THR A 228 20.55 -3.09 18.51
CA THR A 228 21.67 -3.72 17.81
C THR A 228 22.12 -2.97 16.54
N GLN A 229 21.56 -1.81 16.23
CA GLN A 229 21.88 -1.06 15.00
C GLN A 229 22.21 0.43 15.22
N GLN A 230 22.70 0.78 16.38
CA GLN A 230 23.48 2.01 16.51
C GLN A 230 24.89 1.75 15.95
N ASP A 231 25.01 1.92 14.65
CA ASP A 231 26.19 2.17 13.80
C ASP A 231 27.48 1.33 14.01
N PRO A 232 27.81 0.37 13.09
CA PRO A 232 29.14 -0.21 13.01
C PRO A 232 30.21 0.74 12.43
N GLN A 233 29.87 1.94 11.97
CA GLN A 233 30.84 2.82 11.28
C GLN A 233 31.66 3.73 12.18
N GLN A 234 31.39 3.83 13.49
CA GLN A 234 32.23 4.59 14.40
C GLN A 234 33.38 3.80 15.03
N ALA A 235 33.46 2.48 14.83
CA ALA A 235 34.52 1.66 15.43
C ALA A 235 35.84 1.60 14.61
N VAL A 236 35.92 2.18 13.42
CA VAL A 236 37.11 2.08 12.53
C VAL A 236 37.96 3.36 12.53
N SER A 237 37.54 4.43 13.20
CA SER A 237 38.34 5.68 13.25
C SER A 237 39.13 5.90 14.55
N ALA A 238 39.25 4.87 15.42
CA ALA A 238 39.97 4.95 16.71
C ALA A 238 41.06 3.85 16.85
N THR A 239 41.72 3.50 15.73
CA THR A 239 43.00 2.74 15.78
C THR A 239 44.00 3.36 14.86
#